data_3dec7f3a158a24c832e469778277a127
#
_entry.id   3dec7f3a158a24c832e469778277a127
#
_cell.length_a   1.000
_cell.length_b   1.000
_cell.length_c   1.000
_cell.angle_alpha   90.00
_cell.angle_beta   90.00
_cell.angle_gamma   90.00
#
_symmetry.space_group_name_H-M   'P 1'
#
loop_
_entity.id
_entity.type
_entity.pdbx_description
1 polymer ?
#
loop_
_entity_poly.entity_id
_entity_poly.type
_entity_poly.pdbx_seq_one_letter_code
_entity_poly.pdbx_strand_id
1 'polypeptide(L)'
;MFTKEKDDILFIGLILATFVAGLIISIQSKKYNDFLRKLNQSYYFPTIFEIIMNTTILTFILLIGKILIEKAIYAFTEKLLDKKYEQKEYRHEKNKAKRKIAIYSLKFFHYLFLTIHSYSIYDKLDFFPWELFGHGNMKNLYSKGVHSSCLFERPPLFDFHYLVNLAYTFADLICVVFIYDKQTDILVMAFHHFCTIVLIIFSYYNHFDGIGCIILYLHNFSDIFVYLGRTFLYIKGPVIFKKIISTSLLISFVYCRLFVYGKLIYDYFVYVNWETFNVNNAFKIALVCLYILHCTWTYKLIRIAYNSIAKSKFDDSRKFVKEDKKSV
;
A
#
# COMPACT_ATOMS: atom_id res chain seq x y z
N MET A 1 -1.06 -28.85 9.87
CA MET A 1 -2.48 -28.68 9.56
C MET A 1 -3.14 -27.62 10.44
N PHE A 2 -2.87 -27.57 11.74
CA PHE A 2 -3.46 -26.64 12.72
C PHE A 2 -3.08 -25.15 12.59
N THR A 3 -1.98 -24.80 11.94
CA THR A 3 -1.55 -23.40 11.78
C THR A 3 -2.36 -22.65 10.71
N LYS A 4 -2.76 -23.32 9.64
CA LYS A 4 -3.49 -22.71 8.52
C LYS A 4 -4.93 -22.34 8.90
N GLU A 5 -5.57 -23.19 9.70
CA GLU A 5 -6.96 -22.99 10.16
C GLU A 5 -7.06 -21.85 11.19
N LYS A 6 -6.06 -21.69 12.06
CA LYS A 6 -5.97 -20.53 12.98
C LYS A 6 -5.73 -19.22 12.25
N ASP A 7 -4.89 -19.24 11.20
CA ASP A 7 -4.63 -18.07 10.38
C ASP A 7 -5.88 -17.67 9.58
N ASP A 8 -6.66 -18.63 9.10
CA ASP A 8 -7.92 -18.41 8.37
C ASP A 8 -9.02 -17.85 9.32
N ILE A 9 -9.12 -18.33 10.57
CA ILE A 9 -10.08 -17.82 11.57
C ILE A 9 -9.73 -16.41 12.03
N LEU A 10 -8.44 -16.13 12.29
CA LEU A 10 -7.96 -14.79 12.63
C LEU A 10 -8.26 -13.81 11.49
N PHE A 11 -8.09 -14.26 10.26
CA PHE A 11 -8.35 -13.51 9.04
C PHE A 11 -9.85 -13.18 8.87
N ILE A 12 -10.75 -14.16 9.07
CA ILE A 12 -12.20 -13.95 9.02
C ILE A 12 -12.64 -12.98 10.14
N GLY A 13 -12.09 -13.12 11.33
CA GLY A 13 -12.34 -12.21 12.45
C GLY A 13 -11.92 -10.75 12.15
N LEU A 14 -10.76 -10.56 11.51
CA LEU A 14 -10.30 -9.25 11.08
C LEU A 14 -11.21 -8.64 9.98
N ILE A 15 -11.65 -9.44 9.01
CA ILE A 15 -12.60 -9.00 7.97
C ILE A 15 -13.92 -8.55 8.58
N LEU A 16 -14.49 -9.34 9.51
CA LEU A 16 -15.73 -8.99 10.19
C LEU A 16 -15.58 -7.72 11.04
N ALA A 17 -14.48 -7.58 11.77
CA ALA A 17 -14.20 -6.39 12.58
C ALA A 17 -14.06 -5.12 11.70
N THR A 18 -13.37 -5.22 10.55
CA THR A 18 -13.24 -4.10 9.61
C THR A 18 -14.55 -3.77 8.91
N PHE A 19 -15.38 -4.77 8.59
CA PHE A 19 -16.70 -4.56 7.99
C PHE A 19 -17.66 -3.86 8.97
N VAL A 20 -17.71 -4.31 10.23
CA VAL A 20 -18.50 -3.69 11.30
C VAL A 20 -18.00 -2.27 11.59
N ALA A 21 -16.67 -2.07 11.66
CA ALA A 21 -16.08 -0.75 11.80
C ALA A 21 -16.46 0.16 10.61
N GLY A 22 -16.43 -0.33 9.39
CA GLY A 22 -16.82 0.39 8.17
C GLY A 22 -18.30 0.82 8.18
N LEU A 23 -19.21 -0.03 8.65
CA LEU A 23 -20.64 0.30 8.82
C LEU A 23 -20.86 1.37 9.88
N ILE A 24 -20.22 1.27 11.04
CA ILE A 24 -20.30 2.27 12.12
C ILE A 24 -19.75 3.61 11.63
N ILE A 25 -18.63 3.60 10.90
CA ILE A 25 -18.01 4.76 10.26
C ILE A 25 -19.00 5.44 9.30
N SER A 26 -19.66 4.69 8.43
CA SER A 26 -20.59 5.23 7.43
C SER A 26 -21.77 5.97 8.07
N ILE A 27 -22.34 5.45 9.16
CA ILE A 27 -23.47 6.06 9.84
C ILE A 27 -23.05 7.35 10.57
N GLN A 28 -21.86 7.39 11.16
CA GLN A 28 -21.39 8.53 11.93
C GLN A 28 -20.72 9.60 11.05
N SER A 29 -20.14 9.23 9.91
CA SER A 29 -19.52 10.13 8.95
C SER A 29 -20.50 11.19 8.42
N LYS A 30 -21.77 10.84 8.22
CA LYS A 30 -22.78 11.80 7.75
C LYS A 30 -22.96 12.94 8.75
N LYS A 31 -23.10 12.62 10.04
CA LYS A 31 -23.27 13.64 11.10
C LYS A 31 -22.03 14.52 11.24
N TYR A 32 -20.86 13.94 11.11
CA TYR A 32 -19.58 14.65 11.17
C TYR A 32 -19.41 15.60 9.98
N ASN A 33 -19.69 15.17 8.78
CA ASN A 33 -19.62 16.03 7.58
C ASN A 33 -20.67 17.14 7.59
N ASP A 34 -21.88 16.87 8.06
CA ASP A 34 -22.90 17.91 8.23
C ASP A 34 -22.47 18.97 9.26
N PHE A 35 -21.75 18.55 10.30
CA PHE A 35 -21.15 19.44 11.27
C PHE A 35 -20.02 20.29 10.66
N LEU A 36 -19.10 19.68 9.92
CA LEU A 36 -17.99 20.40 9.25
C LEU A 36 -18.50 21.38 8.19
N ARG A 37 -19.52 21.02 7.41
CA ARG A 37 -20.16 21.92 6.44
C ARG A 37 -20.75 23.16 7.11
N LYS A 38 -21.31 23.02 8.31
CA LYS A 38 -21.82 24.15 9.09
C LYS A 38 -20.71 25.07 9.61
N LEU A 39 -19.53 24.48 9.91
CA LEU A 39 -18.39 25.25 10.42
C LEU A 39 -17.67 26.03 9.31
N ASN A 40 -17.60 25.50 8.10
CA ASN A 40 -16.81 26.12 7.04
C ASN A 40 -17.43 25.89 5.65
N GLN A 41 -18.22 26.87 5.17
CA GLN A 41 -18.94 26.79 3.90
C GLN A 41 -18.03 26.96 2.66
N SER A 42 -16.78 27.40 2.81
CA SER A 42 -15.86 27.67 1.71
C SER A 42 -15.07 26.43 1.24
N TYR A 43 -15.09 25.32 1.97
CA TYR A 43 -14.40 24.10 1.58
C TYR A 43 -15.29 23.17 0.75
N TYR A 44 -14.70 22.58 -0.31
CA TYR A 44 -15.35 21.52 -1.08
C TYR A 44 -15.39 20.23 -0.26
N PHE A 45 -16.60 19.70 -0.09
CA PHE A 45 -16.85 18.43 0.59
C PHE A 45 -17.37 17.42 -0.42
N PRO A 46 -16.52 16.46 -0.89
CA PRO A 46 -16.97 15.46 -1.84
C PRO A 46 -18.09 14.60 -1.25
N THR A 47 -19.13 14.36 -2.03
CA THR A 47 -20.16 13.41 -1.66
C THR A 47 -19.65 11.99 -1.87
N ILE A 48 -20.17 11.03 -1.11
CA ILE A 48 -19.80 9.61 -1.30
C ILE A 48 -20.13 9.14 -2.73
N PHE A 49 -21.16 9.69 -3.33
CA PHE A 49 -21.54 9.41 -4.71
C PHE A 49 -20.49 9.90 -5.71
N GLU A 50 -19.98 11.11 -5.55
CA GLU A 50 -18.89 11.65 -6.39
C GLU A 50 -17.60 10.83 -6.24
N ILE A 51 -17.27 10.44 -5.01
CA ILE A 51 -16.10 9.56 -4.76
C ILE A 51 -16.27 8.24 -5.52
N ILE A 52 -17.43 7.58 -5.39
CA ILE A 52 -17.70 6.30 -6.04
C ILE A 52 -17.66 6.44 -7.57
N MET A 53 -18.33 7.44 -8.13
CA MET A 53 -18.40 7.64 -9.58
C MET A 53 -17.03 7.90 -10.19
N ASN A 54 -16.30 8.87 -9.65
CA ASN A 54 -14.95 9.22 -10.13
C ASN A 54 -13.97 8.06 -9.97
N THR A 55 -14.01 7.37 -8.83
CA THR A 55 -13.16 6.19 -8.58
C THR A 55 -13.49 5.06 -9.56
N THR A 56 -14.76 4.80 -9.82
CA THR A 56 -15.18 3.73 -10.75
C THR A 56 -14.67 3.98 -12.16
N ILE A 57 -14.85 5.18 -12.69
CA ILE A 57 -14.36 5.56 -14.03
C ILE A 57 -12.84 5.40 -14.10
N LEU A 58 -12.11 5.97 -13.14
CA LEU A 58 -10.65 5.87 -13.08
C LEU A 58 -10.17 4.42 -12.94
N THR A 59 -10.87 3.60 -12.15
CA THR A 59 -10.55 2.18 -11.98
C THR A 59 -10.62 1.43 -13.30
N PHE A 60 -11.67 1.63 -14.10
CA PHE A 60 -11.79 0.99 -15.43
C PHE A 60 -10.68 1.45 -16.37
N ILE A 61 -10.39 2.75 -16.43
CA ILE A 61 -9.32 3.28 -17.28
C ILE A 61 -7.96 2.68 -16.86
N LEU A 62 -7.66 2.69 -15.58
CA LEU A 62 -6.40 2.16 -15.06
C LEU A 62 -6.30 0.64 -15.23
N LEU A 63 -7.39 -0.11 -15.05
CA LEU A 63 -7.41 -1.56 -15.25
C LEU A 63 -7.11 -1.93 -16.69
N ILE A 64 -7.76 -1.29 -17.65
CA ILE A 64 -7.54 -1.52 -19.09
C ILE A 64 -6.08 -1.13 -19.43
N GLY A 65 -5.65 0.06 -19.05
CA GLY A 65 -4.27 0.54 -19.27
C GLY A 65 -3.24 -0.42 -18.69
N LYS A 66 -3.45 -0.89 -17.47
CA LYS A 66 -2.58 -1.87 -16.78
C LYS A 66 -2.47 -3.16 -17.58
N ILE A 67 -3.57 -3.76 -18.02
CA ILE A 67 -3.57 -4.99 -18.80
C ILE A 67 -2.83 -4.81 -20.14
N LEU A 68 -3.05 -3.69 -20.83
CA LEU A 68 -2.42 -3.42 -22.12
C LEU A 68 -0.91 -3.22 -21.96
N ILE A 69 -0.47 -2.44 -20.97
CA ILE A 69 0.95 -2.17 -20.72
C ILE A 69 1.66 -3.43 -20.22
N GLU A 70 1.01 -4.24 -19.36
CA GLU A 70 1.57 -5.54 -18.93
C GLU A 70 1.82 -6.46 -20.12
N LYS A 71 0.88 -6.53 -21.09
CA LYS A 71 1.07 -7.30 -22.32
C LYS A 71 2.23 -6.77 -23.17
N ALA A 72 2.34 -5.44 -23.30
CA ALA A 72 3.45 -4.82 -24.04
C ALA A 72 4.81 -5.12 -23.39
N ILE A 73 4.94 -4.93 -22.06
CA ILE A 73 6.17 -5.26 -21.33
C ILE A 73 6.49 -6.76 -21.47
N TYR A 74 5.49 -7.63 -21.35
CA TYR A 74 5.68 -9.09 -21.50
C TYR A 74 6.34 -9.46 -22.82
N ALA A 75 6.00 -8.77 -23.92
CA ALA A 75 6.62 -9.03 -25.22
C ALA A 75 8.15 -8.77 -25.23
N PHE A 76 8.64 -7.85 -24.41
CA PHE A 76 10.06 -7.50 -24.33
C PHE A 76 10.84 -8.29 -23.25
N THR A 77 10.17 -9.05 -22.39
CA THR A 77 10.81 -9.69 -21.22
C THR A 77 11.78 -10.82 -21.59
N GLU A 78 11.68 -11.40 -22.80
CA GLU A 78 12.56 -12.49 -23.24
C GLU A 78 14.04 -12.13 -23.11
N LYS A 79 14.41 -10.90 -23.53
CA LYS A 79 15.79 -10.41 -23.50
C LYS A 79 16.30 -10.14 -22.07
N LEU A 80 15.41 -9.93 -21.13
CA LEU A 80 15.73 -9.55 -19.74
C LEU A 80 15.80 -10.75 -18.80
N LEU A 81 15.26 -11.90 -19.22
CA LEU A 81 15.09 -13.06 -18.37
C LEU A 81 16.45 -13.62 -17.89
N ASP A 82 16.50 -14.04 -16.62
CA ASP A 82 17.69 -14.68 -16.05
C ASP A 82 18.00 -16.00 -16.79
N LYS A 83 19.28 -16.26 -17.07
CA LYS A 83 19.74 -17.44 -17.81
C LYS A 83 19.28 -18.77 -17.17
N LYS A 84 19.01 -18.81 -15.87
CA LYS A 84 18.48 -20.02 -15.22
C LYS A 84 17.17 -20.52 -15.84
N TYR A 85 16.34 -19.64 -16.41
CA TYR A 85 15.08 -20.01 -17.07
C TYR A 85 15.27 -20.57 -18.49
N GLU A 86 16.49 -20.53 -19.03
CA GLU A 86 16.87 -21.22 -20.28
C GLU A 86 17.20 -22.69 -20.02
N GLN A 87 17.55 -23.07 -18.79
CA GLN A 87 17.85 -24.44 -18.40
C GLN A 87 16.59 -25.31 -18.45
N LYS A 88 16.79 -26.60 -18.84
CA LYS A 88 15.69 -27.56 -18.99
C LYS A 88 14.81 -27.70 -17.74
N GLU A 89 15.44 -27.62 -16.56
CA GLU A 89 14.80 -27.72 -15.26
C GLU A 89 13.76 -26.60 -15.01
N TYR A 90 14.05 -25.35 -15.44
CA TYR A 90 13.21 -24.16 -15.20
C TYR A 90 12.39 -23.74 -16.42
N ARG A 91 12.43 -24.48 -17.52
CA ARG A 91 11.77 -24.12 -18.79
C ARG A 91 10.27 -23.97 -18.65
N HIS A 92 9.63 -24.80 -17.81
CA HIS A 92 8.19 -24.75 -17.53
C HIS A 92 7.78 -23.50 -16.73
N GLU A 93 8.72 -22.87 -15.98
CA GLU A 93 8.46 -21.65 -15.23
C GLU A 93 8.74 -20.36 -16.04
N LYS A 94 9.31 -20.48 -17.24
CA LYS A 94 9.74 -19.36 -18.07
C LYS A 94 8.60 -18.33 -18.32
N ASN A 95 7.45 -18.80 -18.77
CA ASN A 95 6.32 -17.91 -19.04
C ASN A 95 5.78 -17.23 -17.78
N LYS A 96 5.79 -17.93 -16.66
CA LYS A 96 5.41 -17.38 -15.35
C LYS A 96 6.40 -16.31 -14.89
N ALA A 97 7.70 -16.52 -15.09
CA ALA A 97 8.74 -15.53 -14.78
C ALA A 97 8.59 -14.27 -15.65
N LYS A 98 8.37 -14.43 -16.97
CA LYS A 98 8.11 -13.32 -17.89
C LYS A 98 6.91 -12.48 -17.44
N ARG A 99 5.80 -13.13 -17.10
CA ARG A 99 4.61 -12.44 -16.59
C ARG A 99 4.88 -11.68 -15.29
N LYS A 100 5.66 -12.27 -14.36
CA LYS A 100 6.05 -11.60 -13.12
C LYS A 100 6.95 -10.37 -13.37
N ILE A 101 7.89 -10.44 -14.32
CA ILE A 101 8.69 -9.27 -14.71
C ILE A 101 7.76 -8.16 -15.20
N ALA A 102 6.82 -8.46 -16.10
CA ALA A 102 5.90 -7.46 -16.64
C ALA A 102 5.06 -6.79 -15.55
N ILE A 103 4.44 -7.58 -14.67
CA ILE A 103 3.61 -7.08 -13.56
C ILE A 103 4.44 -6.20 -12.61
N TYR A 104 5.62 -6.67 -12.18
CA TYR A 104 6.41 -5.96 -11.18
C TYR A 104 7.09 -4.72 -11.75
N SER A 105 7.53 -4.76 -13.02
CA SER A 105 8.07 -3.57 -13.69
C SER A 105 7.01 -2.48 -13.84
N LEU A 106 5.79 -2.84 -14.24
CA LEU A 106 4.70 -1.86 -14.33
C LEU A 106 4.40 -1.24 -12.97
N LYS A 107 4.32 -2.06 -11.92
CA LYS A 107 4.10 -1.57 -10.55
C LYS A 107 5.23 -0.67 -10.08
N PHE A 108 6.48 -1.00 -10.38
CA PHE A 108 7.63 -0.14 -10.08
C PHE A 108 7.48 1.25 -10.69
N PHE A 109 7.21 1.34 -12.00
CA PHE A 109 7.04 2.64 -12.66
C PHE A 109 5.81 3.41 -12.15
N HIS A 110 4.74 2.71 -11.84
CA HIS A 110 3.55 3.31 -11.27
C HIS A 110 3.83 3.95 -9.90
N TYR A 111 4.44 3.23 -8.97
CA TYR A 111 4.77 3.77 -7.65
C TYR A 111 5.84 4.85 -7.70
N LEU A 112 6.79 4.76 -8.62
CA LEU A 112 7.76 5.83 -8.88
C LEU A 112 7.04 7.11 -9.33
N PHE A 113 6.12 7.00 -10.29
CA PHE A 113 5.31 8.13 -10.75
C PHE A 113 4.47 8.71 -9.61
N LEU A 114 3.75 7.87 -8.86
CA LEU A 114 2.93 8.35 -7.74
C LEU A 114 3.77 9.04 -6.67
N THR A 115 4.96 8.55 -6.37
CA THR A 115 5.85 9.16 -5.38
C THR A 115 6.35 10.53 -5.83
N ILE A 116 6.81 10.65 -7.07
CA ILE A 116 7.27 11.94 -7.63
C ILE A 116 6.12 12.93 -7.68
N HIS A 117 4.95 12.49 -8.17
CA HIS A 117 3.77 13.34 -8.27
C HIS A 117 3.26 13.79 -6.90
N SER A 118 3.19 12.88 -5.92
CA SER A 118 2.80 13.24 -4.55
C SER A 118 3.79 14.19 -3.90
N TYR A 119 5.09 13.98 -4.08
CA TYR A 119 6.11 14.88 -3.55
C TYR A 119 5.92 16.31 -4.07
N SER A 120 5.69 16.48 -5.37
CA SER A 120 5.47 17.81 -5.97
C SER A 120 4.24 18.56 -5.44
N ILE A 121 3.26 17.81 -4.89
CA ILE A 121 2.05 18.36 -4.28
C ILE A 121 2.25 18.61 -2.78
N TYR A 122 2.85 17.64 -2.07
CA TYR A 122 2.88 17.62 -0.61
C TYR A 122 4.03 18.41 0.00
N ASP A 123 5.13 18.63 -0.75
CA ASP A 123 6.30 19.39 -0.27
C ASP A 123 5.94 20.81 0.20
N LYS A 124 4.88 21.39 -0.36
CA LYS A 124 4.38 22.71 -0.01
C LYS A 124 3.52 22.76 1.26
N LEU A 125 3.17 21.60 1.81
CA LEU A 125 2.33 21.50 3.00
C LEU A 125 3.19 21.67 4.27
N ASP A 126 2.76 22.54 5.17
CA ASP A 126 3.47 22.89 6.42
C ASP A 126 3.59 21.72 7.41
N PHE A 127 2.81 20.67 7.20
CA PHE A 127 2.85 19.44 7.98
C PHE A 127 3.57 18.27 7.30
N PHE A 128 3.97 18.40 6.00
CA PHE A 128 4.68 17.31 5.31
C PHE A 128 6.11 17.19 5.84
N PRO A 129 6.45 16.08 6.53
CA PRO A 129 7.55 16.05 7.47
C PRO A 129 8.92 15.87 6.80
N TRP A 130 9.95 16.36 7.45
CA TRP A 130 11.34 16.21 7.03
C TRP A 130 11.78 14.73 6.97
N GLU A 131 11.18 13.85 7.76
CA GLU A 131 11.39 12.40 7.71
C GLU A 131 11.03 11.79 6.34
N LEU A 132 10.21 12.49 5.55
CA LEU A 132 9.81 12.12 4.20
C LEU A 132 10.32 13.11 3.16
N PHE A 133 11.43 13.77 3.45
CA PHE A 133 12.09 14.78 2.59
C PHE A 133 11.28 16.08 2.41
N GLY A 134 10.26 16.33 3.22
CA GLY A 134 9.51 17.57 3.26
C GLY A 134 10.19 18.65 4.09
N HIS A 135 9.55 19.82 4.18
CA HIS A 135 10.02 20.96 4.94
C HIS A 135 9.16 21.25 6.18
N GLY A 136 8.05 20.53 6.32
CA GLY A 136 7.09 20.70 7.40
C GLY A 136 7.36 19.86 8.63
N ASN A 137 6.42 19.95 9.59
CA ASN A 137 6.46 19.15 10.81
C ASN A 137 5.10 18.48 11.02
N MET A 138 5.10 17.16 11.22
CA MET A 138 3.89 16.36 11.47
C MET A 138 3.01 16.93 12.60
N LYS A 139 3.61 17.58 13.60
CA LYS A 139 2.88 18.23 14.69
C LYS A 139 1.96 19.35 14.22
N ASN A 140 2.28 20.02 13.12
CA ASN A 140 1.43 21.07 12.54
C ASN A 140 0.06 20.52 12.11
N LEU A 141 0.01 19.22 11.77
CA LEU A 141 -1.24 18.53 11.45
C LEU A 141 -2.22 18.52 12.64
N TYR A 142 -1.70 18.55 13.87
CA TYR A 142 -2.49 18.41 15.10
C TYR A 142 -2.57 19.72 15.89
N SER A 143 -1.75 20.74 15.57
CA SER A 143 -1.58 21.95 16.40
C SER A 143 -2.78 22.90 16.42
N LYS A 144 -3.65 22.82 15.41
CA LYS A 144 -4.80 23.73 15.27
C LYS A 144 -6.11 23.18 15.85
N GLY A 145 -6.05 22.12 16.68
CA GLY A 145 -7.20 21.46 17.32
C GLY A 145 -7.81 20.35 16.49
N VAL A 146 -8.69 19.55 17.12
CA VAL A 146 -9.25 18.30 16.54
C VAL A 146 -9.93 18.50 15.18
N HIS A 147 -10.44 19.70 14.91
CA HIS A 147 -11.14 20.01 13.67
C HIS A 147 -10.24 20.61 12.59
N SER A 148 -9.06 21.10 12.95
CA SER A 148 -8.16 21.80 12.02
C SER A 148 -7.12 20.91 11.37
N SER A 149 -6.82 19.74 11.96
CA SER A 149 -6.01 18.70 11.29
C SER A 149 -6.68 18.15 10.03
N CYS A 150 -7.97 18.38 9.88
CA CYS A 150 -8.75 17.89 8.76
C CYS A 150 -8.98 18.95 7.66
N LEU A 151 -8.74 20.23 7.98
CA LEU A 151 -9.06 21.33 7.07
C LEU A 151 -7.77 22.11 6.76
N PHE A 152 -7.13 21.76 5.70
CA PHE A 152 -6.04 22.52 5.08
C PHE A 152 -6.42 22.91 3.65
N GLU A 153 -5.85 23.98 3.15
CA GLU A 153 -6.03 24.36 1.74
C GLU A 153 -5.36 23.32 0.87
N ARG A 154 -6.17 22.56 0.13
CA ARG A 154 -5.69 21.49 -0.74
C ARG A 154 -4.97 22.10 -1.94
N PRO A 155 -3.72 21.72 -2.19
CA PRO A 155 -3.01 22.15 -3.40
C PRO A 155 -3.70 21.66 -4.66
N PRO A 156 -3.47 22.32 -5.81
CA PRO A 156 -3.93 21.82 -7.10
C PRO A 156 -3.52 20.35 -7.31
N LEU A 157 -4.39 19.56 -7.92
CA LEU A 157 -4.22 18.12 -8.19
C LEU A 157 -4.21 17.19 -6.95
N PHE A 158 -4.40 17.70 -5.73
CA PHE A 158 -4.46 16.88 -4.52
C PHE A 158 -5.58 15.83 -4.61
N ASP A 159 -6.81 16.28 -4.90
CA ASP A 159 -7.97 15.40 -5.00
C ASP A 159 -7.80 14.37 -6.13
N PHE A 160 -7.29 14.80 -7.29
CA PHE A 160 -6.99 13.89 -8.39
C PHE A 160 -5.97 12.82 -7.99
N HIS A 161 -4.88 13.22 -7.34
CA HIS A 161 -3.86 12.27 -6.86
C HIS A 161 -4.44 11.26 -5.87
N TYR A 162 -5.30 11.73 -4.96
CA TYR A 162 -5.95 10.89 -3.96
C TYR A 162 -6.88 9.84 -4.61
N LEU A 163 -7.70 10.27 -5.55
CA LEU A 163 -8.62 9.41 -6.31
C LEU A 163 -7.87 8.42 -7.22
N VAL A 164 -6.75 8.82 -7.82
CA VAL A 164 -5.90 7.91 -8.61
C VAL A 164 -5.31 6.80 -7.74
N ASN A 165 -4.82 7.11 -6.53
CA ASN A 165 -4.35 6.09 -5.59
C ASN A 165 -5.47 5.11 -5.22
N LEU A 166 -6.68 5.62 -4.93
CA LEU A 166 -7.84 4.79 -4.62
C LEU A 166 -8.21 3.89 -5.79
N ALA A 167 -8.34 4.46 -6.99
CA ALA A 167 -8.72 3.74 -8.20
C ALA A 167 -7.69 2.66 -8.59
N TYR A 168 -6.40 2.96 -8.44
CA TYR A 168 -5.34 1.98 -8.69
C TYR A 168 -5.39 0.83 -7.68
N THR A 169 -5.67 1.13 -6.41
CA THR A 169 -5.80 0.09 -5.38
C THR A 169 -6.98 -0.84 -5.67
N PHE A 170 -8.11 -0.32 -6.17
CA PHE A 170 -9.23 -1.13 -6.66
C PHE A 170 -8.83 -1.98 -7.88
N ALA A 171 -8.19 -1.38 -8.88
CA ALA A 171 -7.72 -2.11 -10.05
C ALA A 171 -6.73 -3.23 -9.68
N ASP A 172 -5.83 -2.96 -8.73
CA ASP A 172 -4.87 -3.96 -8.27
C ASP A 172 -5.54 -5.09 -7.46
N LEU A 173 -6.55 -4.78 -6.64
CA LEU A 173 -7.37 -5.79 -5.96
C LEU A 173 -8.07 -6.71 -6.97
N ILE A 174 -8.69 -6.15 -8.00
CA ILE A 174 -9.33 -6.93 -9.09
C ILE A 174 -8.30 -7.83 -9.76
N CYS A 175 -7.11 -7.30 -10.08
CA CYS A 175 -6.04 -8.09 -10.69
C CYS A 175 -5.57 -9.23 -9.77
N VAL A 176 -5.37 -8.97 -8.48
CA VAL A 176 -4.89 -9.97 -7.51
C VAL A 176 -5.91 -11.10 -7.31
N VAL A 177 -7.19 -10.77 -7.28
CA VAL A 177 -8.24 -11.75 -6.99
C VAL A 177 -8.62 -12.56 -8.23
N PHE A 178 -8.75 -11.90 -9.40
CA PHE A 178 -9.41 -12.50 -10.58
C PHE A 178 -8.46 -12.74 -11.75
N ILE A 179 -7.36 -11.98 -11.89
CA ILE A 179 -6.55 -11.98 -13.12
C ILE A 179 -5.20 -12.67 -12.93
N TYR A 180 -4.55 -12.46 -11.77
CA TYR A 180 -3.22 -13.03 -11.53
C TYR A 180 -3.28 -14.48 -11.07
N ASP A 181 -2.23 -15.23 -11.38
CA ASP A 181 -2.10 -16.61 -10.92
C ASP A 181 -2.20 -16.68 -9.40
N LYS A 182 -2.93 -17.67 -8.89
CA LYS A 182 -3.12 -17.87 -7.44
C LYS A 182 -1.78 -17.95 -6.73
N GLN A 183 -1.60 -17.05 -5.78
CA GLN A 183 -0.42 -16.96 -4.93
C GLN A 183 -0.75 -17.56 -3.56
N THR A 184 0.27 -18.03 -2.85
CA THR A 184 0.09 -18.63 -1.52
C THR A 184 -0.47 -17.65 -0.49
N ASP A 185 -0.26 -16.35 -0.69
CA ASP A 185 -0.65 -15.26 0.20
C ASP A 185 -1.75 -14.34 -0.38
N ILE A 186 -2.53 -14.86 -1.34
CA ILE A 186 -3.59 -14.08 -2.03
C ILE A 186 -4.58 -13.45 -1.05
N LEU A 187 -4.98 -14.19 0.00
CA LEU A 187 -5.93 -13.69 1.00
C LEU A 187 -5.36 -12.52 1.80
N VAL A 188 -4.08 -12.63 2.21
CA VAL A 188 -3.41 -11.55 2.96
C VAL A 188 -3.27 -10.30 2.09
N MET A 189 -2.95 -10.48 0.80
CA MET A 189 -2.86 -9.36 -0.16
C MET A 189 -4.21 -8.73 -0.44
N ALA A 190 -5.25 -9.54 -0.66
CA ALA A 190 -6.60 -9.05 -0.86
C ALA A 190 -7.12 -8.27 0.36
N PHE A 191 -6.87 -8.80 1.55
CA PHE A 191 -7.22 -8.12 2.81
C PHE A 191 -6.47 -6.78 2.96
N HIS A 192 -5.17 -6.75 2.65
CA HIS A 192 -4.40 -5.50 2.67
C HIS A 192 -5.01 -4.46 1.72
N HIS A 193 -5.28 -4.82 0.47
CA HIS A 193 -5.89 -3.89 -0.48
C HIS A 193 -7.27 -3.42 -0.01
N PHE A 194 -8.07 -4.32 0.57
CA PHE A 194 -9.37 -3.96 1.15
C PHE A 194 -9.20 -2.94 2.29
N CYS A 195 -8.33 -3.20 3.26
CA CYS A 195 -8.05 -2.25 4.34
C CYS A 195 -7.53 -0.90 3.82
N THR A 196 -6.67 -0.92 2.82
CA THR A 196 -6.14 0.29 2.19
C THR A 196 -7.26 1.10 1.52
N ILE A 197 -8.16 0.45 0.77
CA ILE A 197 -9.33 1.09 0.15
C ILE A 197 -10.20 1.77 1.21
N VAL A 198 -10.53 1.03 2.29
CA VAL A 198 -11.35 1.57 3.38
C VAL A 198 -10.68 2.77 4.03
N LEU A 199 -9.38 2.71 4.30
CA LEU A 199 -8.62 3.82 4.88
C LEU A 199 -8.57 5.05 3.97
N ILE A 200 -8.37 4.85 2.65
CA ILE A 200 -8.33 5.95 1.68
C ILE A 200 -9.71 6.63 1.59
N ILE A 201 -10.78 5.86 1.42
CA ILE A 201 -12.15 6.40 1.35
C ILE A 201 -12.48 7.13 2.65
N PHE A 202 -12.19 6.50 3.78
CA PHE A 202 -12.48 7.08 5.09
C PHE A 202 -11.74 8.38 5.31
N SER A 203 -10.42 8.41 5.06
CA SER A 203 -9.62 9.62 5.26
C SER A 203 -10.06 10.74 4.33
N TYR A 204 -10.37 10.45 3.07
CA TYR A 204 -10.81 11.43 2.10
C TYR A 204 -12.21 11.99 2.41
N TYR A 205 -13.16 11.11 2.76
CA TYR A 205 -14.54 11.48 3.04
C TYR A 205 -14.69 12.25 4.36
N ASN A 206 -13.90 11.89 5.39
CA ASN A 206 -13.96 12.50 6.72
C ASN A 206 -12.89 13.58 6.94
N HIS A 207 -12.20 14.02 5.88
CA HIS A 207 -11.15 15.05 5.96
C HIS A 207 -9.97 14.72 6.89
N PHE A 208 -9.60 13.43 6.98
CA PHE A 208 -8.34 12.95 7.53
C PHE A 208 -7.27 12.82 6.44
N ASP A 209 -7.46 13.51 5.35
CA ASP A 209 -6.62 13.46 4.15
C ASP A 209 -5.22 14.02 4.40
N GLY A 210 -5.01 14.90 5.37
CA GLY A 210 -3.68 15.32 5.81
C GLY A 210 -2.85 14.14 6.36
N ILE A 211 -3.45 13.27 7.18
CA ILE A 211 -2.81 12.02 7.62
C ILE A 211 -2.74 11.02 6.47
N GLY A 212 -3.83 10.90 5.71
CA GLY A 212 -3.93 9.98 4.60
C GLY A 212 -2.87 10.24 3.51
N CYS A 213 -2.57 11.50 3.18
CA CYS A 213 -1.56 11.82 2.18
C CYS A 213 -0.14 11.43 2.62
N ILE A 214 0.20 11.61 3.91
CA ILE A 214 1.48 11.14 4.45
C ILE A 214 1.56 9.61 4.36
N ILE A 215 0.49 8.90 4.74
CA ILE A 215 0.42 7.45 4.66
C ILE A 215 0.56 6.96 3.21
N LEU A 216 -0.15 7.57 2.27
CA LEU A 216 -0.05 7.23 0.85
C LEU A 216 1.38 7.43 0.33
N TYR A 217 2.01 8.56 0.66
CA TYR A 217 3.38 8.84 0.23
C TYR A 217 4.37 7.80 0.73
N LEU A 218 4.37 7.51 2.03
CA LEU A 218 5.31 6.54 2.61
C LEU A 218 5.12 5.11 2.06
N HIS A 219 3.87 4.76 1.72
CA HIS A 219 3.56 3.48 1.09
C HIS A 219 4.08 3.45 -0.35
N ASN A 220 3.76 4.46 -1.14
CA ASN A 220 4.21 4.56 -2.53
C ASN A 220 5.74 4.56 -2.62
N PHE A 221 6.42 5.34 -1.75
CA PHE A 221 7.87 5.41 -1.71
C PHE A 221 8.52 4.05 -1.39
N SER A 222 8.05 3.34 -0.35
CA SER A 222 8.60 2.04 0.00
C SER A 222 8.30 0.96 -1.05
N ASP A 223 7.18 1.06 -1.75
CA ASP A 223 6.76 0.09 -2.77
C ASP A 223 7.61 0.17 -4.06
N ILE A 224 8.27 1.30 -4.33
CA ILE A 224 9.29 1.40 -5.38
C ILE A 224 10.34 0.29 -5.18
N PHE A 225 10.90 0.20 -3.98
CA PHE A 225 11.95 -0.79 -3.67
C PHE A 225 11.40 -2.21 -3.62
N VAL A 226 10.16 -2.40 -3.16
CA VAL A 226 9.50 -3.72 -3.17
C VAL A 226 9.39 -4.27 -4.59
N TYR A 227 8.88 -3.47 -5.52
CA TYR A 227 8.67 -3.95 -6.89
C TYR A 227 9.95 -3.97 -7.71
N LEU A 228 10.88 -3.07 -7.45
CA LEU A 228 12.24 -3.14 -8.00
C LEU A 228 12.93 -4.46 -7.57
N GLY A 229 12.93 -4.75 -6.28
CA GLY A 229 13.49 -5.98 -5.74
C GLY A 229 12.87 -7.23 -6.35
N ARG A 230 11.54 -7.28 -6.43
CA ARG A 230 10.82 -8.40 -7.05
C ARG A 230 11.14 -8.57 -8.54
N THR A 231 11.30 -7.48 -9.28
CA THR A 231 11.66 -7.52 -10.70
C THR A 231 13.05 -8.12 -10.87
N PHE A 232 14.04 -7.68 -10.08
CA PHE A 232 15.42 -8.15 -10.18
C PHE A 232 15.64 -9.62 -9.76
N LEU A 233 14.68 -10.24 -9.07
CA LEU A 233 14.73 -11.71 -8.83
C LEU A 233 14.65 -12.52 -10.12
N TYR A 234 13.99 -12.01 -11.15
CA TYR A 234 13.75 -12.70 -12.42
C TYR A 234 14.65 -12.23 -13.55
N ILE A 235 15.24 -11.03 -13.42
CA ILE A 235 16.10 -10.42 -14.44
C ILE A 235 17.56 -10.91 -14.28
N LYS A 236 18.24 -11.13 -15.43
CA LYS A 236 19.69 -11.35 -15.45
C LYS A 236 20.43 -10.11 -14.95
N GLY A 237 21.42 -10.29 -14.11
CA GLY A 237 22.23 -9.20 -13.59
C GLY A 237 23.24 -9.65 -12.55
N PRO A 238 24.23 -8.81 -12.25
CA PRO A 238 25.24 -9.09 -11.24
C PRO A 238 24.61 -9.29 -9.86
N VAL A 239 25.13 -10.26 -9.11
CA VAL A 239 24.65 -10.57 -7.74
C VAL A 239 24.76 -9.35 -6.82
N ILE A 240 25.77 -8.51 -7.03
CA ILE A 240 25.99 -7.30 -6.22
C ILE A 240 24.80 -6.33 -6.33
N PHE A 241 24.22 -6.12 -7.54
CA PHE A 241 23.04 -5.29 -7.71
C PHE A 241 21.81 -5.87 -6.99
N LYS A 242 21.62 -7.20 -7.07
CA LYS A 242 20.53 -7.87 -6.34
C LYS A 242 20.67 -7.68 -4.83
N LYS A 243 21.90 -7.73 -4.30
CA LYS A 243 22.18 -7.45 -2.87
C LYS A 243 21.87 -6.00 -2.50
N ILE A 244 22.36 -5.03 -3.28
CA ILE A 244 22.10 -3.60 -3.03
C ILE A 244 20.59 -3.31 -3.00
N ILE A 245 19.85 -3.79 -4.00
CA ILE A 245 18.41 -3.58 -4.10
C ILE A 245 17.68 -4.25 -2.92
N SER A 246 18.07 -5.48 -2.54
CA SER A 246 17.45 -6.16 -1.38
C SER A 246 17.72 -5.45 -0.06
N THR A 247 18.89 -4.88 0.12
CA THR A 247 19.25 -4.09 1.30
C THR A 247 18.46 -2.77 1.31
N SER A 248 18.39 -2.07 0.17
CA SER A 248 17.58 -0.84 0.04
C SER A 248 16.11 -1.09 0.31
N LEU A 249 15.57 -2.23 -0.17
CA LEU A 249 14.21 -2.67 0.13
C LEU A 249 14.00 -2.83 1.65
N LEU A 250 14.89 -3.54 2.33
CA LEU A 250 14.75 -3.77 3.77
C LEU A 250 14.81 -2.44 4.55
N ILE A 251 15.79 -1.59 4.23
CA ILE A 251 15.96 -0.28 4.89
C ILE A 251 14.75 0.60 4.66
N SER A 252 14.32 0.79 3.40
CA SER A 252 13.18 1.65 3.07
C SER A 252 11.88 1.14 3.69
N PHE A 253 11.66 -0.18 3.70
CA PHE A 253 10.46 -0.78 4.27
C PHE A 253 10.41 -0.60 5.80
N VAL A 254 11.50 -0.90 6.52
CA VAL A 254 11.59 -0.72 7.97
C VAL A 254 11.44 0.76 8.33
N TYR A 255 12.15 1.63 7.63
CA TYR A 255 12.10 3.08 7.89
C TYR A 255 10.69 3.64 7.70
N CYS A 256 10.11 3.45 6.51
CA CYS A 256 8.80 4.03 6.20
C CYS A 256 7.67 3.35 6.97
N ARG A 257 7.64 2.01 6.98
CA ARG A 257 6.46 1.27 7.44
C ARG A 257 6.46 0.90 8.91
N LEU A 258 7.61 0.89 9.58
CA LEU A 258 7.66 0.72 11.03
C LEU A 258 7.97 2.02 11.74
N PHE A 259 9.01 2.75 11.30
CA PHE A 259 9.48 3.90 12.04
C PHE A 259 8.59 5.13 11.81
N VAL A 260 8.51 5.61 10.57
CA VAL A 260 7.75 6.85 10.26
C VAL A 260 6.25 6.64 10.47
N TYR A 261 5.71 5.51 10.00
CA TYR A 261 4.31 5.17 10.19
C TYR A 261 3.97 4.93 11.67
N GLY A 262 4.84 4.26 12.43
CA GLY A 262 4.68 4.09 13.88
C GLY A 262 4.67 5.41 14.64
N LYS A 263 5.57 6.35 14.27
CA LYS A 263 5.58 7.71 14.81
C LYS A 263 4.27 8.44 14.50
N LEU A 264 3.78 8.36 13.26
CA LEU A 264 2.51 8.99 12.85
C LEU A 264 1.33 8.46 13.69
N ILE A 265 1.25 7.13 13.90
CA ILE A 265 0.22 6.54 14.77
C ILE A 265 0.35 7.06 16.19
N TYR A 266 1.56 7.04 16.76
CA TYR A 266 1.81 7.54 18.10
C TYR A 266 1.35 9.00 18.26
N ASP A 267 1.78 9.87 17.35
CA ASP A 267 1.40 11.28 17.35
C ASP A 267 -0.14 11.45 17.22
N TYR A 268 -0.79 10.66 16.37
CA TYR A 268 -2.24 10.66 16.23
C TYR A 268 -2.96 10.25 17.53
N PHE A 269 -2.43 9.26 18.25
CA PHE A 269 -3.01 8.82 19.52
C PHE A 269 -2.82 9.85 20.65
N VAL A 270 -1.70 10.57 20.64
CA VAL A 270 -1.35 11.55 21.69
C VAL A 270 -2.06 12.88 21.47
N TYR A 271 -2.11 13.37 20.24
CA TYR A 271 -2.54 14.74 19.95
C TYR A 271 -4.02 14.86 19.54
N VAL A 272 -4.65 13.77 19.08
CA VAL A 272 -6.07 13.81 18.70
C VAL A 272 -6.96 13.45 19.89
N ASN A 273 -7.74 14.41 20.35
CA ASN A 273 -8.60 14.31 21.54
C ASN A 273 -9.70 13.22 21.34
N TRP A 274 -9.87 12.37 22.35
CA TRP A 274 -10.72 11.17 22.28
C TRP A 274 -12.21 11.45 22.43
N GLU A 275 -12.55 12.63 22.95
CA GLU A 275 -13.90 12.86 23.51
C GLU A 275 -14.98 13.15 22.48
N THR A 276 -14.64 13.47 21.23
CA THR A 276 -15.61 14.09 20.34
C THR A 276 -16.32 13.19 19.36
N PHE A 277 -15.73 12.06 18.88
CA PHE A 277 -16.43 11.20 17.89
C PHE A 277 -15.92 9.75 17.82
N ASN A 278 -16.85 8.78 17.80
CA ASN A 278 -16.58 7.34 17.55
C ASN A 278 -15.88 7.07 16.18
N VAL A 279 -15.99 7.99 15.23
CA VAL A 279 -15.31 7.98 13.93
C VAL A 279 -13.78 7.89 14.09
N ASN A 280 -13.22 8.67 15.03
CA ASN A 280 -11.78 8.66 15.32
C ASN A 280 -11.30 7.29 15.81
N ASN A 281 -12.10 6.58 16.59
CA ASN A 281 -11.72 5.29 17.15
C ASN A 281 -11.63 4.21 16.07
N ALA A 282 -12.56 4.21 15.10
CA ALA A 282 -12.53 3.26 13.99
C ALA A 282 -11.31 3.50 13.08
N PHE A 283 -10.95 4.77 12.84
CA PHE A 283 -9.75 5.11 12.09
C PHE A 283 -8.48 4.65 12.81
N LYS A 284 -8.39 4.87 14.13
CA LYS A 284 -7.30 4.37 14.97
C LYS A 284 -7.13 2.85 14.87
N ILE A 285 -8.24 2.11 14.99
CA ILE A 285 -8.22 0.63 14.87
C ILE A 285 -7.68 0.21 13.50
N ALA A 286 -8.17 0.83 12.42
CA ALA A 286 -7.71 0.52 11.07
C ALA A 286 -6.22 0.83 10.86
N LEU A 287 -5.70 1.94 11.41
CA LEU A 287 -4.27 2.27 11.39
C LEU A 287 -3.43 1.23 12.14
N VAL A 288 -3.89 0.78 13.32
CA VAL A 288 -3.20 -0.26 14.10
C VAL A 288 -3.21 -1.59 13.37
N CYS A 289 -4.34 -1.98 12.76
CA CYS A 289 -4.41 -3.21 11.95
C CYS A 289 -3.41 -3.18 10.79
N LEU A 290 -3.29 -2.06 10.10
CA LEU A 290 -2.30 -1.89 9.03
C LEU A 290 -0.87 -1.97 9.58
N TYR A 291 -0.60 -1.42 10.76
CA TYR A 291 0.71 -1.51 11.40
C TYR A 291 1.09 -2.96 11.75
N ILE A 292 0.15 -3.75 12.23
CA ILE A 292 0.36 -5.18 12.50
C ILE A 292 0.73 -5.94 11.21
N LEU A 293 0.07 -5.62 10.08
CA LEU A 293 0.44 -6.16 8.77
C LEU A 293 1.87 -5.77 8.37
N HIS A 294 2.27 -4.53 8.61
CA HIS A 294 3.65 -4.08 8.35
C HIS A 294 4.67 -4.84 9.19
N CYS A 295 4.39 -5.08 10.48
CA CYS A 295 5.25 -5.89 11.35
C CYS A 295 5.40 -7.32 10.82
N THR A 296 4.30 -7.97 10.40
CA THR A 296 4.34 -9.33 9.85
C THR A 296 5.14 -9.41 8.56
N TRP A 297 5.02 -8.43 7.67
CA TRP A 297 5.82 -8.39 6.44
C TRP A 297 7.28 -8.07 6.70
N THR A 298 7.59 -7.17 7.62
CA THR A 298 8.97 -6.90 8.04
C THR A 298 9.64 -8.15 8.54
N TYR A 299 8.97 -8.92 9.42
CA TYR A 299 9.49 -10.21 9.89
C TYR A 299 9.81 -11.16 8.73
N LYS A 300 8.89 -11.28 7.76
CA LYS A 300 9.13 -12.11 6.55
C LYS A 300 10.33 -11.60 5.74
N LEU A 301 10.47 -10.28 5.55
CA LEU A 301 11.60 -9.68 4.83
C LEU A 301 12.93 -9.93 5.53
N ILE A 302 12.98 -9.74 6.84
CA ILE A 302 14.20 -10.03 7.65
C ILE A 302 14.57 -11.51 7.53
N ARG A 303 13.61 -12.42 7.64
CA ARG A 303 13.84 -13.87 7.48
C ARG A 303 14.41 -14.22 6.11
N ILE A 304 13.91 -13.58 5.05
CA ILE A 304 14.42 -13.77 3.67
C ILE A 304 15.84 -13.23 3.56
N ALA A 305 16.10 -12.03 4.07
CA ALA A 305 17.43 -11.43 4.05
C ALA A 305 18.44 -12.30 4.81
N TYR A 306 18.09 -12.76 6.01
CA TYR A 306 18.91 -13.67 6.80
C TYR A 306 19.22 -14.98 6.03
N ASN A 307 18.22 -15.63 5.47
CA ASN A 307 18.40 -16.87 4.71
C ASN A 307 19.24 -16.66 3.43
N SER A 308 19.10 -15.50 2.78
CA SER A 308 19.87 -15.15 1.59
C SER A 308 21.34 -14.95 1.91
N ILE A 309 21.64 -14.36 3.07
CA ILE A 309 23.03 -14.20 3.56
C ILE A 309 23.60 -15.57 3.99
N ALA A 310 22.87 -16.32 4.82
CA ALA A 310 23.34 -17.57 5.39
C ALA A 310 23.51 -18.69 4.33
N LYS A 311 22.64 -18.74 3.32
CA LYS A 311 22.63 -19.82 2.31
C LYS A 311 23.19 -19.41 0.95
N SER A 312 23.66 -18.18 0.77
CA SER A 312 24.08 -17.58 -0.51
C SER A 312 23.08 -17.77 -1.67
N LYS A 313 21.81 -18.03 -1.36
CA LYS A 313 20.74 -18.24 -2.33
C LYS A 313 19.72 -17.11 -2.23
N PHE A 314 19.60 -16.32 -3.29
CA PHE A 314 18.47 -15.41 -3.47
C PHE A 314 17.29 -16.19 -4.02
N ASP A 315 16.29 -16.46 -3.19
CA ASP A 315 15.06 -17.11 -3.63
C ASP A 315 13.82 -16.29 -3.25
N ASP A 316 12.75 -16.42 -4.05
CA ASP A 316 11.48 -15.74 -3.80
C ASP A 316 10.81 -16.38 -2.57
N SER A 317 10.45 -15.56 -1.57
CA SER A 317 9.80 -15.98 -0.32
C SER A 317 8.60 -16.90 -0.50
N ARG A 318 7.98 -16.85 -1.67
CA ARG A 318 6.81 -17.66 -2.02
C ARG A 318 7.13 -19.10 -2.40
N LYS A 319 8.41 -19.43 -2.62
CA LYS A 319 8.86 -20.82 -2.87
C LYS A 319 9.09 -21.63 -1.58
N PHE A 320 9.36 -20.96 -0.47
CA PHE A 320 9.65 -21.64 0.80
C PHE A 320 8.49 -22.49 1.34
N VAL A 321 7.25 -22.22 0.95
CA VAL A 321 6.08 -23.01 1.39
C VAL A 321 5.97 -24.37 0.69
N LYS A 322 6.65 -24.56 -0.47
CA LYS A 322 6.60 -25.84 -1.20
C LYS A 322 7.67 -26.84 -0.77
N GLU A 323 8.79 -26.41 -0.21
CA GLU A 323 9.88 -27.33 0.20
C GLU A 323 9.58 -28.02 1.53
N ASP A 324 8.87 -27.39 2.47
CA ASP A 324 8.45 -28.01 3.74
C ASP A 324 7.42 -29.16 3.56
N LYS A 325 6.80 -29.29 2.37
CA LYS A 325 5.87 -30.38 2.06
C LYS A 325 6.50 -31.61 1.41
N LYS A 326 7.82 -31.54 1.07
CA LYS A 326 8.55 -32.69 0.50
C LYS A 326 9.45 -33.41 1.50
N SER A 327 9.46 -32.98 2.76
CA SER A 327 10.24 -33.57 3.85
C SER A 327 9.40 -34.22 4.94
N VAL A 328 8.21 -34.73 4.57
CA VAL A 328 7.43 -35.64 5.42
C VAL A 328 7.03 -36.85 4.61
#